data_72942fc2cda48d881ae5ca6352cf8f99
#
_entry.id   72942fc2cda48d881ae5ca6352cf8f99
#
_cell.length_a   1.000
_cell.length_b   1.000
_cell.length_c   1.000
_cell.angle_alpha   90.00
_cell.angle_beta   90.00
_cell.angle_gamma   90.00
#
_symmetry.space_group_name_H-M   'P 1'
#
loop_
_entity.id
_entity.type
_entity.pdbx_description
1 polymer ?
#
loop_
_entity_poly.entity_id
_entity_poly.type
_entity_poly.pdbx_seq_one_letter_code
_entity_poly.pdbx_strand_id
1 'polypeptide(L)'
;RVIGNIHGTIDGSKAAWAVLKTGDNLSGKSEAHRKAIEGLTGEIVRFPFRLLGAGDAFFRVTNERGEAYALATREAANEGLNPATREFRDRVVELATNPTDKMIEQIDAAGVRFTFNAPLGEKGRAVQSTIKALHLEWAIPFVQTPANVAKEMLRLTPAAPIIKEWRDAIAKGGPEADKAVAEMVIGTALGTTVFAFALSGN
;
A
#
# COMPACT_ATOMS: atom_id res chain seq x y z
N ARG A 1 9.16 5.42 11.34
CA ARG A 1 8.87 5.39 9.87
C ARG A 1 10.06 5.82 9.02
N VAL A 2 10.75 6.93 9.29
CA VAL A 2 11.88 7.40 8.44
C VAL A 2 12.96 6.31 8.31
N ILE A 3 13.43 5.73 9.41
CA ILE A 3 14.42 4.65 9.41
C ILE A 3 13.89 3.43 8.66
N GLY A 4 12.63 3.04 8.91
CA GLY A 4 11.97 1.94 8.21
C GLY A 4 11.88 2.17 6.69
N ASN A 5 11.59 3.40 6.26
CA ASN A 5 11.56 3.72 4.83
C ASN A 5 12.94 3.66 4.17
N ILE A 6 14.01 4.06 4.89
CA ILE A 6 15.38 3.93 4.37
C ILE A 6 15.75 2.45 4.16
N HIS A 7 15.53 1.60 5.17
CA HIS A 7 15.73 0.16 5.05
C HIS A 7 14.80 -0.44 3.97
N GLY A 8 13.55 0.00 3.94
CA GLY A 8 12.56 -0.41 2.96
C GLY A 8 12.96 -0.08 1.52
N THR A 9 13.58 1.07 1.28
CA THR A 9 14.08 1.45 -0.05
C THR A 9 15.17 0.48 -0.53
N ILE A 10 16.08 0.08 0.35
CA ILE A 10 17.13 -0.89 0.02
C ILE A 10 16.52 -2.26 -0.28
N ASP A 11 15.67 -2.76 0.61
CA ASP A 11 15.03 -4.06 0.45
C ASP A 11 14.04 -4.06 -0.73
N GLY A 12 13.31 -2.98 -0.94
CA GLY A 12 12.43 -2.77 -2.08
C GLY A 12 13.18 -2.77 -3.41
N SER A 13 14.37 -2.15 -3.46
CA SER A 13 15.22 -2.19 -4.67
C SER A 13 15.67 -3.60 -5.00
N LYS A 14 16.04 -4.40 -4.00
CA LYS A 14 16.40 -5.82 -4.18
C LYS A 14 15.20 -6.63 -4.69
N ALA A 15 14.02 -6.43 -4.11
CA ALA A 15 12.79 -7.09 -4.51
C ALA A 15 12.40 -6.72 -5.96
N ALA A 16 12.46 -5.44 -6.31
CA ALA A 16 12.21 -4.96 -7.67
C ALA A 16 13.17 -5.58 -8.69
N TRP A 17 14.45 -5.64 -8.34
CA TRP A 17 15.45 -6.27 -9.19
C TRP A 17 15.19 -7.77 -9.40
N ALA A 18 14.80 -8.49 -8.34
CA ALA A 18 14.43 -9.90 -8.43
C ALA A 18 13.24 -10.10 -9.38
N VAL A 19 12.18 -9.29 -9.27
CA VAL A 19 11.01 -9.35 -10.15
C VAL A 19 11.37 -9.03 -11.60
N LEU A 20 12.20 -8.03 -11.86
CA LEU A 20 12.69 -7.72 -13.20
C LEU A 20 13.43 -8.90 -13.83
N LYS A 21 14.25 -9.59 -13.04
CA LYS A 21 15.07 -10.70 -13.50
C LYS A 21 14.27 -11.99 -13.72
N THR A 22 13.39 -12.33 -12.78
CA THR A 22 12.65 -13.61 -12.80
C THR A 22 11.29 -13.50 -13.48
N GLY A 23 10.67 -12.31 -13.44
CA GLY A 23 9.27 -12.09 -13.84
C GLY A 23 8.26 -12.56 -12.80
N ASP A 24 8.70 -13.05 -11.64
CA ASP A 24 7.83 -13.53 -10.57
C ASP A 24 7.38 -12.36 -9.68
N ASN A 25 6.08 -12.17 -9.55
CA ASN A 25 5.53 -11.17 -8.64
C ASN A 25 5.46 -11.70 -7.22
N LEU A 26 5.93 -10.90 -6.26
CA LEU A 26 5.85 -11.17 -4.82
C LEU A 26 4.42 -11.31 -4.30
N SER A 27 3.41 -10.78 -5.00
CA SER A 27 2.01 -10.80 -4.57
C SER A 27 1.24 -12.04 -5.00
N GLY A 28 1.82 -12.95 -5.80
CA GLY A 28 1.15 -14.17 -6.28
C GLY A 28 -0.13 -13.95 -7.12
N LYS A 29 -0.49 -12.69 -7.38
CA LYS A 29 -1.74 -12.30 -8.08
C LYS A 29 -1.48 -11.55 -9.38
N SER A 30 -0.31 -11.78 -10.01
CA SER A 30 -0.06 -11.19 -11.32
C SER A 30 -1.02 -11.77 -12.36
N GLU A 31 -1.94 -10.93 -12.84
CA GLU A 31 -2.75 -11.23 -14.03
C GLU A 31 -1.89 -11.40 -15.29
N ALA A 32 -0.61 -11.06 -15.21
CA ALA A 32 0.36 -11.10 -16.30
C ALA A 32 0.94 -12.50 -16.57
N HIS A 33 0.56 -13.54 -15.84
CA HIS A 33 1.07 -14.91 -16.03
C HIS A 33 0.42 -15.67 -17.20
N ARG A 34 0.08 -15.00 -18.28
CA ARG A 34 -0.27 -15.71 -19.50
C ARG A 34 0.99 -15.98 -20.29
N LYS A 35 1.51 -17.18 -20.17
CA LYS A 35 2.57 -17.75 -21.05
C LYS A 35 2.07 -17.97 -22.49
N ALA A 36 1.31 -17.02 -23.04
CA ALA A 36 0.65 -17.17 -24.33
C ALA A 36 1.58 -17.00 -25.52
N ILE A 37 2.77 -16.40 -25.32
CA ILE A 37 3.70 -16.12 -26.42
C ILE A 37 5.10 -16.56 -25.98
N GLU A 38 5.69 -17.51 -26.71
CA GLU A 38 7.05 -17.99 -26.49
C GLU A 38 8.08 -17.22 -27.33
N GLY A 39 9.37 -17.32 -26.95
CA GLY A 39 10.49 -16.72 -27.68
C GLY A 39 10.72 -15.24 -27.43
N LEU A 40 11.56 -14.62 -28.25
CA LEU A 40 11.98 -13.21 -28.17
C LEU A 40 10.81 -12.23 -28.19
N THR A 41 9.79 -12.50 -28.98
CA THR A 41 8.56 -11.68 -29.06
C THR A 41 7.81 -11.69 -27.73
N GLY A 42 7.76 -12.84 -27.07
CA GLY A 42 7.17 -12.98 -25.73
C GLY A 42 7.96 -12.22 -24.66
N GLU A 43 9.28 -12.17 -24.78
CA GLU A 43 10.15 -11.40 -23.86
C GLU A 43 9.88 -9.90 -23.98
N ILE A 44 9.79 -9.36 -25.21
CA ILE A 44 9.51 -7.94 -25.46
C ILE A 44 8.12 -7.55 -24.93
N VAL A 45 7.10 -8.39 -25.14
CA VAL A 45 5.74 -8.14 -24.65
C VAL A 45 5.67 -8.22 -23.12
N ARG A 46 6.45 -9.09 -22.47
CA ARG A 46 6.47 -9.26 -21.02
C ARG A 46 7.27 -8.19 -20.29
N PHE A 47 8.21 -7.51 -20.94
CA PHE A 47 9.08 -6.52 -20.30
C PHE A 47 8.31 -5.38 -19.58
N PRO A 48 7.30 -4.72 -20.20
CA PRO A 48 6.49 -3.71 -19.51
C PRO A 48 5.79 -4.24 -18.26
N PHE A 49 5.31 -5.49 -18.28
CA PHE A 49 4.65 -6.12 -17.15
C PHE A 49 5.65 -6.46 -16.03
N ARG A 50 6.88 -6.86 -16.37
CA ARG A 50 7.96 -7.04 -15.39
C ARG A 50 8.34 -5.72 -14.74
N LEU A 51 8.38 -4.63 -15.52
CA LEU A 51 8.66 -3.29 -14.99
C LEU A 51 7.57 -2.82 -14.02
N LEU A 52 6.29 -3.03 -14.37
CA LEU A 52 5.16 -2.76 -13.50
C LEU A 52 5.23 -3.58 -12.20
N GLY A 53 5.49 -4.89 -12.32
CA GLY A 53 5.64 -5.78 -11.17
C GLY A 53 6.82 -5.42 -10.27
N ALA A 54 7.92 -4.96 -10.85
CA ALA A 54 9.07 -4.48 -10.10
C ALA A 54 8.76 -3.19 -9.32
N GLY A 55 8.03 -2.25 -9.94
CA GLY A 55 7.54 -1.06 -9.25
C GLY A 55 6.62 -1.43 -8.08
N ASP A 56 5.67 -2.33 -8.30
CA ASP A 56 4.77 -2.83 -7.26
C ASP A 56 5.55 -3.47 -6.09
N ALA A 57 6.51 -4.35 -6.40
CA ALA A 57 7.37 -4.98 -5.40
C ALA A 57 8.19 -3.96 -4.60
N PHE A 58 8.75 -2.95 -5.28
CA PHE A 58 9.50 -1.87 -4.64
C PHE A 58 8.64 -1.12 -3.62
N PHE A 59 7.49 -0.62 -4.05
CA PHE A 59 6.62 0.16 -3.18
C PHE A 59 6.02 -0.69 -2.06
N ARG A 60 5.65 -1.93 -2.34
CA ARG A 60 5.13 -2.86 -1.35
C ARG A 60 6.14 -3.08 -0.22
N VAL A 61 7.35 -3.53 -0.54
CA VAL A 61 8.38 -3.82 0.46
C VAL A 61 8.79 -2.57 1.24
N THR A 62 8.89 -1.42 0.56
CA THR A 62 9.20 -0.14 1.21
C THR A 62 8.14 0.23 2.25
N ASN A 63 6.86 0.09 1.92
CA ASN A 63 5.77 0.40 2.84
C ASN A 63 5.63 -0.63 3.97
N GLU A 64 5.81 -1.92 3.69
CA GLU A 64 5.82 -2.98 4.69
C GLU A 64 6.91 -2.73 5.74
N ARG A 65 8.13 -2.38 5.31
CA ARG A 65 9.22 -2.01 6.24
C ARG A 65 8.92 -0.74 7.02
N GLY A 66 8.37 0.28 6.38
CA GLY A 66 7.93 1.51 7.04
C GLY A 66 6.90 1.26 8.13
N GLU A 67 5.90 0.40 7.87
CA GLU A 67 4.88 0.03 8.85
C GLU A 67 5.46 -0.86 9.97
N ALA A 68 6.34 -1.81 9.64
CA ALA A 68 7.01 -2.65 10.64
C ALA A 68 7.74 -1.81 11.70
N TYR A 69 8.53 -0.82 11.28
CA TYR A 69 9.20 0.09 12.20
C TYR A 69 8.24 1.01 12.96
N ALA A 70 7.13 1.42 12.35
CA ALA A 70 6.11 2.23 13.03
C ALA A 70 5.40 1.44 14.13
N LEU A 71 5.05 0.18 13.86
CA LEU A 71 4.43 -0.72 14.83
C LEU A 71 5.41 -1.09 15.94
N ALA A 72 6.66 -1.42 15.61
CA ALA A 72 7.72 -1.73 16.55
C ALA A 72 7.99 -0.56 17.51
N THR A 73 8.02 0.68 16.97
CA THR A 73 8.19 1.89 17.79
C THR A 73 7.04 2.07 18.78
N ARG A 74 5.81 1.81 18.33
CA ARG A 74 4.62 1.91 19.18
C ARG A 74 4.62 0.84 20.26
N GLU A 75 4.98 -0.39 19.91
CA GLU A 75 5.03 -1.50 20.86
C GLU A 75 6.11 -1.29 21.92
N ALA A 76 7.33 -0.88 21.55
CA ALA A 76 8.38 -0.53 22.48
C ALA A 76 7.97 0.62 23.43
N ALA A 77 7.20 1.59 22.93
CA ALA A 77 6.65 2.66 23.78
C ALA A 77 5.57 2.13 24.75
N ASN A 78 4.72 1.21 24.29
CA ASN A 78 3.70 0.55 25.15
C ASN A 78 4.34 -0.31 26.24
N GLU A 79 5.52 -0.90 25.99
CA GLU A 79 6.33 -1.60 26.99
C GLU A 79 6.93 -0.63 28.05
N GLY A 80 6.72 0.68 27.90
CA GLY A 80 7.19 1.70 28.83
C GLY A 80 8.65 2.11 28.65
N LEU A 81 9.30 1.70 27.57
CA LEU A 81 10.68 2.04 27.27
C LEU A 81 10.83 3.51 26.90
N ASN A 82 11.89 4.17 27.38
CA ASN A 82 12.15 5.57 27.08
C ASN A 82 12.72 5.73 25.65
N PRO A 83 12.06 6.48 24.75
CA PRO A 83 12.50 6.67 23.35
C PRO A 83 13.91 7.24 23.18
N ALA A 84 14.46 7.93 24.19
CA ALA A 84 15.81 8.48 24.14
C ALA A 84 16.91 7.43 24.39
N THR A 85 16.58 6.25 24.89
CA THR A 85 17.55 5.23 25.29
C THR A 85 18.00 4.32 24.14
N ARG A 86 19.13 3.66 24.33
CA ARG A 86 19.60 2.62 23.40
C ARG A 86 18.71 1.39 23.45
N GLU A 87 18.25 1.02 24.64
CA GLU A 87 17.36 -0.11 24.86
C GLU A 87 16.07 -0.02 24.04
N PHE A 88 15.44 1.17 23.99
CA PHE A 88 14.30 1.42 23.12
C PHE A 88 14.64 1.17 21.65
N ARG A 89 15.78 1.67 21.18
CA ARG A 89 16.19 1.49 19.77
C ARG A 89 16.46 0.03 19.43
N ASP A 90 17.15 -0.68 20.32
CA ASP A 90 17.46 -2.10 20.15
C ASP A 90 16.15 -2.93 20.13
N ARG A 91 15.19 -2.60 21.02
CA ARG A 91 13.87 -3.24 21.04
C ARG A 91 13.06 -2.97 19.77
N VAL A 92 13.08 -1.74 19.23
CA VAL A 92 12.43 -1.40 17.96
C VAL A 92 13.03 -2.20 16.82
N VAL A 93 14.34 -2.34 16.73
CA VAL A 93 15.00 -3.15 15.70
C VAL A 93 14.62 -4.62 15.83
N GLU A 94 14.62 -5.16 17.03
CA GLU A 94 14.22 -6.54 17.32
C GLU A 94 12.79 -6.81 16.83
N LEU A 95 11.81 -5.99 17.25
CA LEU A 95 10.41 -6.11 16.87
C LEU A 95 10.16 -5.90 15.38
N ALA A 96 10.92 -4.98 14.74
CA ALA A 96 10.82 -4.76 13.31
C ALA A 96 11.43 -5.90 12.47
N THR A 97 12.38 -6.65 13.05
CA THR A 97 13.03 -7.79 12.40
C THR A 97 12.25 -9.08 12.63
N ASN A 98 11.72 -9.25 13.85
CA ASN A 98 10.93 -10.39 14.26
C ASN A 98 9.54 -9.92 14.75
N PRO A 99 8.65 -9.50 13.83
CA PRO A 99 7.34 -9.00 14.20
C PRO A 99 6.44 -10.10 14.76
N THR A 100 5.55 -9.73 15.67
CA THR A 100 4.51 -10.63 16.17
C THR A 100 3.48 -10.93 15.08
N ASP A 101 2.71 -12.01 15.21
CA ASP A 101 1.67 -12.41 14.25
C ASP A 101 0.69 -11.26 13.97
N LYS A 102 0.28 -10.53 15.01
CA LYS A 102 -0.58 -9.35 14.87
C LYS A 102 0.08 -8.22 14.08
N MET A 103 1.39 -8.02 14.26
CA MET A 103 2.15 -7.04 13.46
C MET A 103 2.28 -7.48 12.01
N ILE A 104 2.50 -8.77 11.76
CA ILE A 104 2.59 -9.33 10.39
C ILE A 104 1.29 -9.04 9.62
N GLU A 105 0.13 -9.29 10.21
CA GLU A 105 -1.16 -8.99 9.57
C GLU A 105 -1.30 -7.51 9.20
N GLN A 106 -0.88 -6.60 10.09
CA GLN A 106 -0.95 -5.16 9.85
C GLN A 106 0.07 -4.70 8.81
N ILE A 107 1.26 -5.28 8.78
CA ILE A 107 2.32 -5.01 7.80
C ILE A 107 1.84 -5.43 6.40
N ASP A 108 1.30 -6.64 6.27
CA ASP A 108 0.76 -7.15 5.00
C ASP A 108 -0.41 -6.29 4.50
N ALA A 109 -1.32 -5.93 5.39
CA ALA A 109 -2.45 -5.05 5.06
C ALA A 109 -1.97 -3.68 4.56
N ALA A 110 -0.91 -3.13 5.15
CA ALA A 110 -0.29 -1.88 4.70
C ALA A 110 0.34 -2.05 3.31
N GLY A 111 1.10 -3.12 3.07
CA GLY A 111 1.70 -3.42 1.77
C GLY A 111 0.66 -3.50 0.65
N VAL A 112 -0.42 -4.24 0.88
CA VAL A 112 -1.53 -4.40 -0.07
C VAL A 112 -2.28 -3.08 -0.31
N ARG A 113 -2.47 -2.27 0.73
CA ARG A 113 -3.14 -0.97 0.64
C ARG A 113 -2.34 0.01 -0.22
N PHE A 114 -1.05 0.18 0.05
CA PHE A 114 -0.21 1.17 -0.63
C PHE A 114 0.15 0.80 -2.07
N THR A 115 -0.02 -0.45 -2.47
CA THR A 115 0.10 -0.88 -3.86
C THR A 115 -1.25 -0.89 -4.59
N PHE A 116 -2.33 -0.43 -3.95
CA PHE A 116 -3.69 -0.42 -4.48
C PHE A 116 -4.22 -1.80 -4.90
N ASN A 117 -3.63 -2.86 -4.36
CA ASN A 117 -3.98 -4.25 -4.61
C ASN A 117 -5.02 -4.81 -3.62
N ALA A 118 -5.59 -3.96 -2.77
CA ALA A 118 -6.61 -4.37 -1.81
C ALA A 118 -7.83 -5.01 -2.52
N PRO A 119 -8.38 -6.10 -1.98
CA PRO A 119 -9.56 -6.74 -2.55
C PRO A 119 -10.72 -5.76 -2.65
N LEU A 120 -11.43 -5.81 -3.77
CA LEU A 120 -12.63 -5.01 -3.96
C LEU A 120 -13.71 -5.41 -2.96
N GLY A 121 -14.38 -4.43 -2.35
CA GLY A 121 -15.59 -4.66 -1.57
C GLY A 121 -16.74 -5.23 -2.43
N GLU A 122 -17.89 -5.54 -1.81
CA GLU A 122 -19.04 -6.15 -2.51
C GLU A 122 -19.47 -5.37 -3.77
N LYS A 123 -19.57 -4.05 -3.67
CA LYS A 123 -19.94 -3.19 -4.80
C LYS A 123 -18.91 -3.24 -5.93
N GLY A 124 -17.63 -3.20 -5.59
CA GLY A 124 -16.55 -3.29 -6.58
C GLY A 124 -16.49 -4.67 -7.25
N ARG A 125 -16.75 -5.74 -6.50
CA ARG A 125 -16.87 -7.11 -7.06
C ARG A 125 -18.08 -7.24 -7.98
N ALA A 126 -19.21 -6.61 -7.63
CA ALA A 126 -20.39 -6.59 -8.50
C ALA A 126 -20.10 -5.87 -9.83
N VAL A 127 -19.41 -4.73 -9.80
CA VAL A 127 -18.97 -4.03 -11.01
C VAL A 127 -18.03 -4.91 -11.84
N GLN A 128 -17.05 -5.55 -11.20
CA GLN A 128 -16.11 -6.45 -11.88
C GLN A 128 -16.83 -7.64 -12.52
N SER A 129 -17.81 -8.26 -11.83
CA SER A 129 -18.60 -9.37 -12.37
C SER A 129 -19.46 -8.92 -13.57
N THR A 130 -20.01 -7.72 -13.53
CA THR A 130 -20.79 -7.17 -14.65
C THR A 130 -19.88 -6.92 -15.87
N ILE A 131 -18.68 -6.35 -15.67
CA ILE A 131 -17.69 -6.16 -16.74
C ILE A 131 -17.31 -7.50 -17.37
N LYS A 132 -17.11 -8.55 -16.55
CA LYS A 132 -16.85 -9.91 -17.02
C LYS A 132 -18.02 -10.49 -17.81
N ALA A 133 -19.24 -10.35 -17.31
CA ALA A 133 -20.44 -10.84 -17.97
C ALA A 133 -20.69 -10.17 -19.33
N LEU A 134 -20.30 -8.91 -19.48
CA LEU A 134 -20.41 -8.13 -20.73
C LEU A 134 -19.19 -8.27 -21.65
N HIS A 135 -18.21 -9.11 -21.30
CA HIS A 135 -16.94 -9.29 -22.04
C HIS A 135 -16.19 -7.96 -22.33
N LEU A 136 -16.31 -6.99 -21.42
CA LEU A 136 -15.64 -5.67 -21.50
C LEU A 136 -14.26 -5.67 -20.84
N GLU A 137 -13.71 -6.80 -20.46
CA GLU A 137 -12.40 -6.94 -19.79
C GLU A 137 -11.25 -6.36 -20.63
N TRP A 138 -11.37 -6.42 -21.95
CA TRP A 138 -10.38 -5.85 -22.86
C TRP A 138 -10.37 -4.32 -22.86
N ALA A 139 -11.53 -3.69 -22.59
CA ALA A 139 -11.66 -2.24 -22.53
C ALA A 139 -11.41 -1.69 -21.11
N ILE A 140 -11.70 -2.46 -20.06
CA ILE A 140 -11.56 -2.07 -18.67
C ILE A 140 -10.78 -3.16 -17.90
N PRO A 141 -9.50 -3.38 -18.23
CA PRO A 141 -8.71 -4.47 -17.63
C PRO A 141 -8.35 -4.22 -16.17
N PHE A 142 -8.38 -2.95 -15.72
CA PHE A 142 -7.91 -2.52 -14.39
C PHE A 142 -9.01 -1.84 -13.59
N VAL A 143 -10.04 -2.59 -13.16
CA VAL A 143 -11.11 -2.02 -12.29
C VAL A 143 -10.62 -1.82 -10.86
N GLN A 144 -9.82 -2.75 -10.36
CA GLN A 144 -9.41 -2.78 -8.96
C GLN A 144 -8.52 -1.59 -8.59
N THR A 145 -7.51 -1.29 -9.38
CA THR A 145 -6.57 -0.20 -9.09
C THR A 145 -7.23 1.18 -9.09
N PRO A 146 -7.98 1.61 -10.12
CA PRO A 146 -8.70 2.88 -10.08
C PRO A 146 -9.69 3.00 -8.93
N ALA A 147 -10.40 1.93 -8.60
CA ALA A 147 -11.34 1.93 -7.48
C ALA A 147 -10.63 2.13 -6.14
N ASN A 148 -9.49 1.46 -5.94
CA ASN A 148 -8.69 1.63 -4.74
C ASN A 148 -8.02 3.00 -4.67
N VAL A 149 -7.51 3.53 -5.79
CA VAL A 149 -6.98 4.90 -5.86
C VAL A 149 -8.06 5.92 -5.48
N ALA A 150 -9.27 5.82 -6.07
CA ALA A 150 -10.38 6.71 -5.73
C ALA A 150 -10.75 6.63 -4.26
N LYS A 151 -10.76 5.42 -3.68
CA LYS A 151 -11.01 5.19 -2.26
C LYS A 151 -9.94 5.84 -1.36
N GLU A 152 -8.66 5.69 -1.70
CA GLU A 152 -7.58 6.34 -0.95
C GLU A 152 -7.63 7.87 -1.09
N MET A 153 -7.96 8.39 -2.27
CA MET A 153 -8.19 9.83 -2.44
C MET A 153 -9.32 10.35 -1.55
N LEU A 154 -10.45 9.63 -1.47
CA LEU A 154 -11.57 10.00 -0.59
C LEU A 154 -11.17 10.00 0.88
N ARG A 155 -10.30 9.09 1.33
CA ARG A 155 -9.79 9.05 2.71
C ARG A 155 -9.06 10.33 3.12
N LEU A 156 -8.43 11.00 2.17
CA LEU A 156 -7.68 12.23 2.36
C LEU A 156 -8.55 13.49 2.32
N THR A 157 -9.87 13.35 2.23
CA THR A 157 -10.82 14.45 2.12
C THR A 157 -11.86 14.40 3.25
N PRO A 158 -12.62 15.50 3.48
CA PRO A 158 -13.77 15.50 4.40
C PRO A 158 -14.88 14.48 4.05
N ALA A 159 -14.82 13.87 2.86
CA ALA A 159 -15.73 12.81 2.43
C ALA A 159 -15.31 11.41 2.95
N ALA A 160 -14.20 11.27 3.67
CA ALA A 160 -13.72 10.02 4.27
C ALA A 160 -14.82 9.22 5.02
N PRO A 161 -15.78 9.83 5.74
CA PRO A 161 -16.85 9.09 6.41
C PRO A 161 -17.78 8.28 5.49
N ILE A 162 -17.76 8.50 4.19
CA ILE A 162 -18.51 7.68 3.21
C ILE A 162 -17.92 6.27 3.15
N ILE A 163 -16.62 6.11 3.44
CA ILE A 163 -15.88 4.85 3.38
C ILE A 163 -16.17 4.03 4.64
N LYS A 164 -16.64 2.79 4.45
CA LYS A 164 -16.98 1.90 5.57
C LYS A 164 -15.79 1.66 6.49
N GLU A 165 -14.63 1.33 5.94
CA GLU A 165 -13.41 1.04 6.70
C GLU A 165 -12.92 2.24 7.51
N TRP A 166 -13.18 3.46 7.05
CA TRP A 166 -12.90 4.67 7.82
C TRP A 166 -13.81 4.75 9.05
N ARG A 167 -15.12 4.51 8.86
CA ARG A 167 -16.08 4.49 9.98
C ARG A 167 -15.78 3.38 10.97
N ASP A 168 -15.42 2.20 10.48
CA ASP A 168 -15.06 1.06 11.33
C ASP A 168 -13.80 1.36 12.17
N ALA A 169 -12.79 2.03 11.60
CA ALA A 169 -11.61 2.48 12.32
C ALA A 169 -11.96 3.49 13.42
N ILE A 170 -12.81 4.47 13.13
CA ILE A 170 -13.29 5.45 14.12
C ILE A 170 -14.08 4.77 15.24
N ALA A 171 -14.95 3.81 14.89
CA ALA A 171 -15.75 3.08 15.87
C ALA A 171 -14.90 2.21 16.81
N LYS A 172 -13.81 1.63 16.32
CA LYS A 172 -12.84 0.89 17.15
C LYS A 172 -12.05 1.79 18.10
N GLY A 173 -11.83 3.05 17.72
CA GLY A 173 -10.99 3.97 18.47
C GLY A 173 -9.50 3.65 18.43
N GLY A 174 -8.74 4.32 19.31
CA GLY A 174 -7.31 4.10 19.45
C GLY A 174 -6.48 4.48 18.22
N PRO A 175 -5.28 3.88 18.03
CA PRO A 175 -4.33 4.30 17.01
C PRO A 175 -4.84 4.22 15.56
N GLU A 176 -5.81 3.34 15.28
CA GLU A 176 -6.42 3.21 13.96
C GLU A 176 -7.33 4.41 13.66
N ALA A 177 -8.09 4.85 14.66
CA ALA A 177 -8.92 6.05 14.56
C ALA A 177 -8.06 7.31 14.41
N ASP A 178 -7.02 7.44 15.23
CA ASP A 178 -6.09 8.58 15.18
C ASP A 178 -5.42 8.69 13.80
N LYS A 179 -5.00 7.55 13.23
CA LYS A 179 -4.42 7.48 11.88
C LYS A 179 -5.44 7.92 10.83
N ALA A 180 -6.68 7.43 10.90
CA ALA A 180 -7.74 7.76 9.94
C ALA A 180 -8.09 9.25 9.97
N VAL A 181 -8.17 9.85 11.17
CA VAL A 181 -8.39 11.30 11.33
C VAL A 181 -7.20 12.10 10.82
N ALA A 182 -5.97 11.70 11.17
CA ALA A 182 -4.76 12.39 10.73
C ALA A 182 -4.63 12.38 9.20
N GLU A 183 -4.90 11.25 8.55
CA GLU A 183 -4.90 11.14 7.08
C GLU A 183 -5.90 12.12 6.45
N MET A 184 -7.13 12.19 6.96
CA MET A 184 -8.16 13.11 6.47
C MET A 184 -7.76 14.58 6.68
N VAL A 185 -7.25 14.93 7.86
CA VAL A 185 -6.88 16.33 8.19
C VAL A 185 -5.69 16.78 7.34
N ILE A 186 -4.62 15.97 7.27
CA ILE A 186 -3.42 16.30 6.50
C ILE A 186 -3.75 16.39 5.01
N GLY A 187 -4.52 15.42 4.48
CA GLY A 187 -4.91 15.40 3.08
C GLY A 187 -5.78 16.61 2.71
N THR A 188 -6.74 16.97 3.57
CA THR A 188 -7.58 18.16 3.39
C THR A 188 -6.75 19.44 3.40
N ALA A 189 -5.83 19.59 4.35
CA ALA A 189 -4.96 20.76 4.45
C ALA A 189 -4.06 20.89 3.21
N LEU A 190 -3.42 19.82 2.77
CA LEU A 190 -2.61 19.81 1.56
C LEU A 190 -3.44 20.12 0.31
N GLY A 191 -4.60 19.47 0.16
CA GLY A 191 -5.51 19.71 -0.97
C GLY A 191 -5.98 21.15 -1.03
N THR A 192 -6.36 21.75 0.11
CA THR A 192 -6.77 23.15 0.20
C THR A 192 -5.63 24.09 -0.16
N THR A 193 -4.40 23.80 0.30
CA THR A 193 -3.21 24.58 -0.02
C THR A 193 -2.91 24.56 -1.51
N VAL A 194 -2.90 23.38 -2.12
CA VAL A 194 -2.68 23.23 -3.57
C VAL A 194 -3.76 23.94 -4.37
N PHE A 195 -5.02 23.79 -3.96
CA PHE A 195 -6.16 24.47 -4.61
C PHE A 195 -6.06 26.00 -4.52
N ALA A 196 -5.72 26.52 -3.34
CA ALA A 196 -5.51 27.97 -3.13
C ALA A 196 -4.35 28.48 -3.99
N PHE A 197 -3.25 27.72 -4.07
CA PHE A 197 -2.11 28.05 -4.92
C PHE A 197 -2.50 28.04 -6.41
N ALA A 198 -3.24 27.04 -6.87
CA ALA A 198 -3.71 26.99 -8.24
C ALA A 198 -4.65 28.17 -8.60
N LEU A 199 -5.49 28.62 -7.66
CA LEU A 199 -6.36 29.79 -7.87
C LEU A 199 -5.60 31.11 -7.84
N SER A 200 -4.42 31.18 -7.20
CA SER A 200 -3.62 32.41 -7.13
C SER A 200 -2.92 32.78 -8.44
N GLY A 201 -2.99 31.90 -9.44
CA GLY A 201 -2.43 32.16 -10.77
C GLY A 201 -0.91 32.12 -10.86
N ASN A 202 -0.23 31.53 -9.85
CA ASN A 202 1.23 31.32 -9.84
C ASN A 202 1.57 29.92 -10.31
#